data_a5052909ea05e093fe1e96e96caa6e62
#
_entry.id   a5052909ea05e093fe1e96e96caa6e62
#
_cell.length_a   1.000
_cell.length_b   1.000
_cell.length_c   1.000
_cell.angle_alpha   90.00
_cell.angle_beta   90.00
_cell.angle_gamma   90.00
#
_symmetry.space_group_name_H-M   'P 1'
#
loop_
_entity.id
_entity.type
_entity.pdbx_description
1 polymer ?
#
loop_
_entity_poly.entity_id
_entity_poly.type
_entity_poly.pdbx_seq_one_letter_code
_entity_poly.pdbx_strand_id
1 'polypeptide(L)'
;MLQEVQLLCAGYSRVDWSIYKMGNPAGRLVRAPAWMYLLRSTDGLLLVDTGMPKACIGNGHYFDEPGQPPMIVPEMAPHDWVDEVLARQGVGVPDIDALISTHWHFDHAGGNQLFRRQPVYVHPREMEAGRSGAYPPECSDPTLDYRPIGDDYQPTPGVTLLHTPGHTPGHLSIYLEPQEGRPILLTIDAVYTLDNWQSDIPGSQEDPDTGRRSVARLKDVARSTGAAVFFGHDPDQQHEAFWQARMG
;
A
#
# COMPACT_ATOMS: atom_id res chain seq x y z
N MET A 1 -17.09 11.21 -8.34
CA MET A 1 -16.44 12.03 -7.28
C MET A 1 -16.25 11.19 -6.04
N LEU A 2 -15.11 11.30 -5.36
CA LEU A 2 -14.80 10.55 -4.13
C LEU A 2 -15.71 11.02 -2.97
N GLN A 3 -16.38 10.06 -2.34
CA GLN A 3 -17.34 10.30 -1.25
C GLN A 3 -16.79 9.88 0.11
N GLU A 4 -16.09 8.73 0.16
CA GLU A 4 -15.61 8.15 1.42
C GLU A 4 -14.26 7.45 1.19
N VAL A 5 -13.40 7.55 2.20
CA VAL A 5 -12.11 6.84 2.30
C VAL A 5 -12.11 6.04 3.58
N GLN A 6 -12.01 4.72 3.47
CA GLN A 6 -12.01 3.83 4.61
C GLN A 6 -10.68 3.07 4.70
N LEU A 7 -9.99 3.20 5.84
CA LEU A 7 -8.79 2.42 6.16
C LEU A 7 -9.19 1.02 6.61
N LEU A 8 -8.55 0.01 6.02
CA LEU A 8 -8.74 -1.40 6.36
C LEU A 8 -7.38 -2.01 6.74
N CYS A 9 -7.38 -2.94 7.70
CA CYS A 9 -6.20 -3.71 8.08
C CYS A 9 -6.33 -5.15 7.59
N ALA A 10 -5.36 -5.60 6.80
CA ALA A 10 -5.24 -6.96 6.27
C ALA A 10 -4.17 -7.78 7.02
N GLY A 11 -4.10 -7.61 8.34
CA GLY A 11 -3.13 -8.29 9.19
C GLY A 11 -1.87 -7.47 9.42
N TYR A 12 -0.87 -8.15 9.96
CA TYR A 12 0.40 -7.53 10.34
C TYR A 12 1.57 -8.42 9.92
N SER A 13 2.75 -7.82 9.82
CA SER A 13 4.02 -8.55 9.85
C SER A 13 4.93 -7.99 10.94
N ARG A 14 5.84 -8.81 11.47
CA ARG A 14 7.00 -8.27 12.18
C ARG A 14 8.14 -8.17 11.18
N VAL A 15 8.63 -6.97 10.99
CA VAL A 15 9.65 -6.63 10.00
C VAL A 15 10.91 -6.17 10.72
N ASP A 16 12.08 -6.57 10.24
CA ASP A 16 13.35 -6.12 10.83
C ASP A 16 13.45 -4.58 10.75
N TRP A 17 13.89 -3.99 11.84
CA TRP A 17 13.94 -2.53 11.98
C TRP A 17 14.86 -1.84 10.98
N SER A 18 15.85 -2.55 10.45
CA SER A 18 16.72 -2.03 9.38
C SER A 18 15.96 -1.83 8.05
N ILE A 19 14.90 -2.63 7.80
CA ILE A 19 13.99 -2.45 6.67
C ILE A 19 13.07 -1.25 6.91
N TYR A 20 12.60 -1.11 8.15
CA TYR A 20 11.62 -0.10 8.54
C TYR A 20 12.16 1.34 8.43
N LYS A 21 13.46 1.51 8.67
CA LYS A 21 14.16 2.80 8.53
C LYS A 21 15.62 2.56 8.21
N MET A 22 16.09 3.11 7.12
CA MET A 22 17.48 3.01 6.69
C MET A 22 18.45 3.53 7.78
N GLY A 23 19.50 2.77 8.04
CA GLY A 23 20.51 3.10 9.06
C GLY A 23 20.20 2.54 10.46
N ASN A 24 19.02 1.98 10.69
CA ASN A 24 18.76 1.26 11.92
C ASN A 24 19.56 -0.06 11.98
N PRO A 25 19.96 -0.52 13.17
CA PRO A 25 20.61 -1.81 13.32
C PRO A 25 19.63 -2.96 13.03
N ALA A 26 20.13 -4.01 12.36
CA ALA A 26 19.37 -5.25 12.15
C ALA A 26 19.25 -6.06 13.46
N GLY A 27 18.29 -7.02 13.46
CA GLY A 27 18.08 -7.97 14.55
C GLY A 27 16.96 -7.59 15.53
N ARG A 28 16.20 -6.52 15.27
CA ARG A 28 15.01 -6.15 16.02
C ARG A 28 13.79 -6.16 15.11
N LEU A 29 12.82 -6.99 15.42
CA LEU A 29 11.55 -7.00 14.70
C LEU A 29 10.59 -5.95 15.28
N VAL A 30 9.93 -5.17 14.42
CA VAL A 30 8.87 -4.22 14.74
C VAL A 30 7.60 -4.64 14.01
N ARG A 31 6.45 -4.37 14.62
CA ARG A 31 5.16 -4.75 14.03
C ARG A 31 4.71 -3.71 13.02
N ALA A 32 4.42 -4.17 11.81
CA ALA A 32 4.00 -3.39 10.65
C ALA A 32 2.59 -3.83 10.21
N PRO A 33 1.59 -2.95 10.16
CA PRO A 33 0.29 -3.28 9.59
C PRO A 33 0.34 -3.35 8.05
N ALA A 34 -0.43 -4.25 7.46
CA ALA A 34 -0.73 -4.26 6.02
C ALA A 34 -2.02 -3.45 5.79
N TRP A 35 -1.89 -2.22 5.32
CA TRP A 35 -3.03 -1.35 5.08
C TRP A 35 -3.62 -1.55 3.68
N MET A 36 -4.96 -1.49 3.61
CA MET A 36 -5.74 -1.37 2.38
C MET A 36 -6.68 -0.18 2.53
N TYR A 37 -7.17 0.36 1.41
CA TYR A 37 -8.15 1.44 1.47
C TYR A 37 -9.33 1.13 0.55
N LEU A 38 -10.55 1.20 1.10
CA LEU A 38 -11.79 1.14 0.32
C LEU A 38 -12.24 2.58 0.01
N LEU A 39 -12.34 2.89 -1.27
CA LEU A 39 -12.73 4.20 -1.77
C LEU A 39 -14.13 4.10 -2.37
N ARG A 40 -15.08 4.86 -1.82
CA ARG A 40 -16.43 4.98 -2.39
C ARG A 40 -16.53 6.23 -3.23
N SER A 41 -16.87 6.09 -4.50
CA SER A 41 -17.03 7.21 -5.42
C SER A 41 -18.39 7.15 -6.11
N THR A 42 -18.78 8.25 -6.80
CA THR A 42 -19.98 8.24 -7.65
C THR A 42 -19.88 7.27 -8.82
N ASP A 43 -18.69 6.82 -9.17
CA ASP A 43 -18.43 5.94 -10.31
C ASP A 43 -18.23 4.47 -9.87
N GLY A 44 -18.36 4.19 -8.56
CA GLY A 44 -18.26 2.85 -7.99
C GLY A 44 -17.28 2.73 -6.83
N LEU A 45 -16.97 1.48 -6.48
CA LEU A 45 -16.05 1.11 -5.40
C LEU A 45 -14.67 0.77 -5.97
N LEU A 46 -13.64 1.44 -5.44
CA LEU A 46 -12.24 1.10 -5.74
C LEU A 46 -11.58 0.55 -4.48
N LEU A 47 -10.78 -0.50 -4.66
CA LEU A 47 -9.93 -1.02 -3.60
C LEU A 47 -8.47 -0.63 -3.89
N VAL A 48 -7.76 -0.16 -2.88
CA VAL A 48 -6.31 0.09 -2.93
C VAL A 48 -5.62 -1.02 -2.17
N ASP A 49 -4.82 -1.80 -2.87
CA ASP A 49 -4.07 -2.96 -2.40
C ASP A 49 -4.93 -4.11 -1.85
N THR A 50 -4.31 -5.23 -1.53
CA THR A 50 -5.01 -6.48 -1.20
C THR A 50 -4.37 -7.26 -0.05
N GLY A 51 -3.42 -6.65 0.67
CA GLY A 51 -2.74 -7.29 1.79
C GLY A 51 -1.84 -8.46 1.40
N MET A 52 -1.57 -9.33 2.39
CA MET A 52 -0.64 -10.44 2.27
C MET A 52 -1.24 -11.66 1.57
N PRO A 53 -0.39 -12.58 1.00
CA PRO A 53 -0.84 -13.86 0.44
C PRO A 53 -1.59 -14.73 1.44
N LYS A 54 -2.59 -15.48 0.96
CA LYS A 54 -3.34 -16.44 1.78
C LYS A 54 -2.44 -17.47 2.48
N ALA A 55 -1.29 -17.80 1.87
CA ALA A 55 -0.30 -18.72 2.42
C ALA A 55 0.39 -18.20 3.70
N CYS A 56 0.27 -16.91 4.01
CA CYS A 56 0.75 -16.31 5.26
C CYS A 56 -0.17 -16.59 6.46
N ILE A 57 -1.41 -17.09 6.25
CA ILE A 57 -2.34 -17.37 7.35
C ILE A 57 -1.77 -18.46 8.26
N GLY A 58 -1.52 -18.09 9.52
CA GLY A 58 -0.94 -19.00 10.52
C GLY A 58 0.49 -19.46 10.21
N ASN A 59 1.15 -18.86 9.25
CA ASN A 59 2.48 -19.25 8.76
C ASN A 59 3.48 -18.10 8.91
N GLY A 60 4.01 -17.93 10.12
CA GLY A 60 5.06 -16.94 10.40
C GLY A 60 6.42 -17.26 9.76
N HIS A 61 6.57 -18.41 9.13
CA HIS A 61 7.81 -18.89 8.49
C HIS A 61 7.77 -18.78 6.97
N TYR A 62 6.77 -18.10 6.42
CA TYR A 62 6.57 -18.00 4.95
C TYR A 62 7.78 -17.43 4.20
N PHE A 63 8.52 -16.51 4.83
CA PHE A 63 9.70 -15.85 4.25
C PHE A 63 11.03 -16.33 4.86
N ASP A 64 11.03 -17.41 5.63
CA ASP A 64 12.28 -17.88 6.24
C ASP A 64 13.25 -18.40 5.19
N GLU A 65 14.48 -17.95 5.28
CA GLU A 65 15.61 -18.45 4.49
C GLU A 65 16.50 -19.33 5.37
N PRO A 66 16.91 -20.52 4.89
CA PRO A 66 17.74 -21.43 5.66
C PRO A 66 19.04 -20.77 6.15
N GLY A 67 19.26 -20.78 7.46
CA GLY A 67 20.48 -20.25 8.09
C GLY A 67 20.53 -18.73 8.24
N GLN A 68 19.45 -18.01 7.90
CA GLN A 68 19.32 -16.58 8.10
C GLN A 68 18.34 -16.27 9.25
N PRO A 69 18.56 -15.18 10.01
CA PRO A 69 17.53 -14.71 10.92
C PRO A 69 16.31 -14.21 10.14
N PRO A 70 15.08 -14.36 10.68
CA PRO A 70 13.90 -13.89 9.99
C PRO A 70 13.92 -12.36 9.88
N MET A 71 13.79 -11.86 8.64
CA MET A 71 13.67 -10.42 8.34
C MET A 71 12.21 -9.96 8.29
N ILE A 72 11.29 -10.87 7.93
CA ILE A 72 9.86 -10.64 7.82
C ILE A 72 9.13 -11.86 8.37
N VAL A 73 8.24 -11.65 9.33
CA VAL A 73 7.44 -12.69 9.98
C VAL A 73 5.97 -12.32 9.87
N PRO A 74 5.18 -12.93 8.97
CA PRO A 74 3.75 -12.67 8.87
C PRO A 74 3.00 -12.98 10.16
N GLU A 75 2.09 -12.10 10.56
CA GLU A 75 1.12 -12.25 11.63
C GLU A 75 -0.29 -12.10 11.03
N MET A 76 -0.76 -13.12 10.34
CA MET A 76 -2.01 -13.13 9.59
C MET A 76 -2.93 -14.22 10.10
N ALA A 77 -4.15 -13.87 10.43
CA ALA A 77 -5.24 -14.79 10.77
C ALA A 77 -6.21 -14.95 9.57
N PRO A 78 -7.09 -15.98 9.57
CA PRO A 78 -8.05 -16.14 8.46
C PRO A 78 -8.91 -14.90 8.18
N HIS A 79 -9.29 -14.16 9.20
CA HIS A 79 -10.10 -12.95 9.07
C HIS A 79 -9.33 -11.73 8.51
N ASP A 80 -8.02 -11.82 8.36
CA ASP A 80 -7.18 -10.76 7.76
C ASP A 80 -7.05 -10.94 6.22
N TRP A 81 -7.56 -12.04 5.68
CA TRP A 81 -7.58 -12.26 4.24
C TRP A 81 -8.53 -11.27 3.57
N VAL A 82 -8.15 -10.74 2.41
CA VAL A 82 -8.81 -9.59 1.76
C VAL A 82 -10.33 -9.75 1.59
N ASP A 83 -10.83 -10.94 1.19
CA ASP A 83 -12.26 -11.19 1.05
C ASP A 83 -13.01 -11.14 2.39
N GLU A 84 -12.41 -11.63 3.46
CA GLU A 84 -12.95 -11.56 4.82
C GLU A 84 -12.89 -10.12 5.38
N VAL A 85 -11.84 -9.38 5.04
CA VAL A 85 -11.73 -7.95 5.41
C VAL A 85 -12.85 -7.16 4.74
N LEU A 86 -13.08 -7.37 3.44
CA LEU A 86 -14.17 -6.73 2.69
C LEU A 86 -15.55 -7.15 3.21
N ALA A 87 -15.75 -8.45 3.49
CA ALA A 87 -17.03 -8.97 3.99
C ALA A 87 -17.45 -8.31 5.32
N ARG A 88 -16.49 -7.99 6.20
CA ARG A 88 -16.77 -7.23 7.44
C ARG A 88 -17.26 -5.80 7.20
N GLN A 89 -17.01 -5.25 6.00
CA GLN A 89 -17.52 -3.94 5.56
C GLN A 89 -18.84 -4.08 4.78
N GLY A 90 -19.40 -5.29 4.69
CA GLY A 90 -20.60 -5.56 3.89
C GLY A 90 -20.35 -5.51 2.38
N VAL A 91 -19.11 -5.71 1.95
CA VAL A 91 -18.68 -5.65 0.55
C VAL A 91 -18.08 -6.99 0.14
N GLY A 92 -18.47 -7.52 -1.01
CA GLY A 92 -17.83 -8.70 -1.61
C GLY A 92 -16.80 -8.31 -2.67
N VAL A 93 -15.89 -9.23 -3.01
CA VAL A 93 -14.95 -9.03 -4.14
C VAL A 93 -15.67 -8.64 -5.43
N PRO A 94 -16.85 -9.22 -5.79
CA PRO A 94 -17.57 -8.82 -6.99
C PRO A 94 -18.14 -7.40 -6.98
N ASP A 95 -18.27 -6.77 -5.81
CA ASP A 95 -18.79 -5.41 -5.67
C ASP A 95 -17.70 -4.34 -5.93
N ILE A 96 -16.44 -4.75 -6.01
CA ILE A 96 -15.32 -3.86 -6.35
C ILE A 96 -15.30 -3.64 -7.86
N ASP A 97 -15.40 -2.39 -8.29
CA ASP A 97 -15.39 -2.00 -9.71
C ASP A 97 -13.98 -1.94 -10.29
N ALA A 98 -12.98 -1.58 -9.49
CA ALA A 98 -11.57 -1.60 -9.90
C ALA A 98 -10.62 -1.77 -8.71
N LEU A 99 -9.49 -2.43 -8.98
CA LEU A 99 -8.36 -2.53 -8.05
C LEU A 99 -7.26 -1.53 -8.45
N ILE A 100 -6.72 -0.82 -7.48
CA ILE A 100 -5.50 -0.03 -7.60
C ILE A 100 -4.40 -0.83 -6.90
N SER A 101 -3.48 -1.40 -7.67
CA SER A 101 -2.33 -2.14 -7.14
C SER A 101 -1.13 -1.21 -7.13
N THR A 102 -0.78 -0.70 -5.94
CA THR A 102 0.20 0.39 -5.81
C THR A 102 1.61 -0.07 -6.16
N HIS A 103 1.96 -1.27 -5.73
CA HIS A 103 3.18 -2.00 -6.08
C HIS A 103 3.01 -3.49 -5.72
N TRP A 104 3.97 -4.36 -6.11
CA TRP A 104 3.77 -5.80 -6.03
C TRP A 104 4.54 -6.50 -4.91
N HIS A 105 4.88 -5.79 -3.82
CA HIS A 105 5.32 -6.46 -2.62
C HIS A 105 4.18 -7.31 -2.03
N PHE A 106 4.59 -8.33 -1.26
CA PHE A 106 3.68 -9.36 -0.78
C PHE A 106 2.53 -8.84 0.09
N ASP A 107 2.77 -7.80 0.88
CA ASP A 107 1.80 -7.21 1.81
C ASP A 107 0.89 -6.14 1.19
N HIS A 108 1.03 -5.91 -0.12
CA HIS A 108 0.18 -5.02 -0.93
C HIS A 108 -0.57 -5.77 -2.02
N ALA A 109 0.04 -6.80 -2.64
CA ALA A 109 -0.51 -7.47 -3.81
C ALA A 109 -0.86 -8.95 -3.59
N GLY A 110 -0.74 -9.47 -2.37
CA GLY A 110 -0.91 -10.90 -2.08
C GLY A 110 -2.29 -11.47 -2.36
N GLY A 111 -3.33 -10.64 -2.38
CA GLY A 111 -4.71 -11.02 -2.71
C GLY A 111 -5.15 -10.65 -4.13
N ASN A 112 -4.29 -10.05 -4.97
CA ASN A 112 -4.64 -9.57 -6.32
C ASN A 112 -5.33 -10.64 -7.18
N GLN A 113 -4.94 -11.89 -7.03
CA GLN A 113 -5.51 -13.03 -7.78
C GLN A 113 -7.02 -13.24 -7.62
N LEU A 114 -7.67 -12.63 -6.62
CA LEU A 114 -9.13 -12.67 -6.46
C LEU A 114 -9.85 -11.75 -7.44
N PHE A 115 -9.18 -10.71 -7.94
CA PHE A 115 -9.77 -9.65 -8.76
C PHE A 115 -9.66 -9.92 -10.26
N ARG A 116 -10.06 -11.14 -10.69
CA ARG A 116 -9.94 -11.62 -12.08
C ARG A 116 -10.92 -10.96 -13.06
N ARG A 117 -11.95 -10.31 -12.55
CA ARG A 117 -12.99 -9.66 -13.36
C ARG A 117 -12.93 -8.15 -13.33
N GLN A 118 -12.13 -7.60 -12.43
CA GLN A 118 -11.95 -6.18 -12.23
C GLN A 118 -10.74 -5.68 -13.03
N PRO A 119 -10.79 -4.47 -13.59
CA PRO A 119 -9.58 -3.81 -14.08
C PRO A 119 -8.63 -3.53 -12.91
N VAL A 120 -7.35 -3.83 -13.11
CA VAL A 120 -6.28 -3.62 -12.13
C VAL A 120 -5.37 -2.51 -12.64
N TYR A 121 -5.48 -1.33 -12.03
CA TYR A 121 -4.60 -0.21 -12.34
C TYR A 121 -3.23 -0.43 -11.72
N VAL A 122 -2.19 -0.35 -12.54
CA VAL A 122 -0.80 -0.57 -12.14
C VAL A 122 0.14 0.24 -13.04
N HIS A 123 1.28 0.68 -12.51
CA HIS A 123 2.27 1.35 -13.32
C HIS A 123 3.03 0.36 -14.23
N PRO A 124 3.33 0.68 -15.51
CA PRO A 124 4.02 -0.24 -16.44
C PRO A 124 5.36 -0.76 -15.93
N ARG A 125 6.12 0.05 -15.20
CA ARG A 125 7.42 -0.36 -14.63
C ARG A 125 7.29 -1.42 -13.55
N GLU A 126 6.16 -1.46 -12.83
CA GLU A 126 5.88 -2.53 -11.87
C GLU A 126 5.61 -3.85 -12.58
N MET A 127 4.87 -3.79 -13.69
CA MET A 127 4.65 -4.96 -14.56
C MET A 127 5.96 -5.48 -15.17
N GLU A 128 6.88 -4.60 -15.53
CA GLU A 128 8.19 -4.97 -16.05
C GLU A 128 9.03 -5.67 -14.97
N ALA A 129 9.08 -5.13 -13.76
CA ALA A 129 9.74 -5.75 -12.60
C ALA A 129 9.14 -7.12 -12.28
N GLY A 130 7.81 -7.26 -12.29
CA GLY A 130 7.14 -8.55 -12.08
C GLY A 130 7.50 -9.61 -13.12
N ARG A 131 7.62 -9.22 -14.39
CA ARG A 131 8.06 -10.15 -15.47
C ARG A 131 9.51 -10.63 -15.30
N SER A 132 10.34 -9.86 -14.61
CA SER A 132 11.72 -10.27 -14.29
C SER A 132 11.80 -11.27 -13.13
N GLY A 133 10.67 -11.57 -12.47
CA GLY A 133 10.61 -12.46 -11.31
C GLY A 133 10.99 -11.81 -9.99
N ALA A 134 10.89 -10.48 -9.91
CA ALA A 134 11.21 -9.73 -8.68
C ALA A 134 10.20 -10.01 -7.54
N TYR A 135 8.98 -10.47 -7.86
CA TYR A 135 7.89 -10.63 -6.88
C TYR A 135 7.35 -12.05 -6.82
N PRO A 136 6.69 -12.46 -5.73
CA PRO A 136 5.97 -13.72 -5.65
C PRO A 136 4.92 -13.86 -6.77
N PRO A 137 4.74 -15.06 -7.33
CA PRO A 137 3.81 -15.27 -8.46
C PRO A 137 2.37 -14.85 -8.18
N GLU A 138 1.89 -14.99 -6.95
CA GLU A 138 0.56 -14.57 -6.53
C GLU A 138 0.36 -13.05 -6.55
N CYS A 139 1.44 -12.27 -6.44
CA CYS A 139 1.40 -10.81 -6.50
C CYS A 139 1.39 -10.28 -7.94
N SER A 140 1.89 -11.08 -8.88
CA SER A 140 2.09 -10.69 -10.28
C SER A 140 1.39 -11.65 -11.28
N ASP A 141 0.21 -12.20 -10.91
CA ASP A 141 -0.56 -13.14 -11.74
C ASP A 141 -0.83 -12.54 -13.14
N PRO A 142 -0.24 -13.07 -14.22
CA PRO A 142 -0.35 -12.49 -15.56
C PRO A 142 -1.75 -12.64 -16.19
N THR A 143 -2.67 -13.34 -15.51
CA THR A 143 -4.04 -13.59 -16.01
C THR A 143 -5.02 -12.50 -15.64
N LEU A 144 -4.60 -11.50 -14.83
CA LEU A 144 -5.43 -10.38 -14.43
C LEU A 144 -5.59 -9.35 -15.55
N ASP A 145 -6.70 -8.60 -15.54
CA ASP A 145 -6.97 -7.51 -16.48
C ASP A 145 -6.19 -6.25 -16.08
N TYR A 146 -4.87 -6.28 -16.26
CA TYR A 146 -4.03 -5.12 -15.96
C TYR A 146 -4.30 -3.96 -16.91
N ARG A 147 -4.49 -2.78 -16.32
CA ARG A 147 -4.64 -1.49 -16.99
C ARG A 147 -3.41 -0.64 -16.68
N PRO A 148 -2.37 -0.69 -17.54
CA PRO A 148 -1.18 0.13 -17.34
C PRO A 148 -1.55 1.60 -17.41
N ILE A 149 -1.10 2.36 -16.40
CA ILE A 149 -1.37 3.80 -16.29
C ILE A 149 -0.08 4.61 -16.48
N GLY A 150 -0.22 5.82 -16.99
CA GLY A 150 0.89 6.79 -17.02
C GLY A 150 1.13 7.44 -15.66
N ASP A 151 2.11 8.32 -15.62
CA ASP A 151 2.36 9.18 -14.47
C ASP A 151 1.14 10.06 -14.18
N ASP A 152 0.78 10.21 -12.91
CA ASP A 152 -0.30 11.08 -12.43
C ASP A 152 -1.68 10.80 -13.06
N TYR A 153 -2.06 9.55 -13.07
CA TYR A 153 -3.33 9.07 -13.61
C TYR A 153 -4.51 9.29 -12.65
N GLN A 154 -5.66 9.70 -13.19
CA GLN A 154 -6.90 9.88 -12.42
C GLN A 154 -7.97 8.87 -12.88
N PRO A 155 -8.16 7.73 -12.15
CA PRO A 155 -9.16 6.72 -12.50
C PRO A 155 -10.60 7.21 -12.33
N THR A 156 -10.86 8.08 -11.38
CA THR A 156 -12.15 8.73 -11.12
C THR A 156 -11.92 10.13 -10.51
N PRO A 157 -12.83 11.10 -10.68
CA PRO A 157 -12.69 12.41 -10.05
C PRO A 157 -12.47 12.34 -8.55
N GLY A 158 -11.41 12.99 -8.06
CA GLY A 158 -11.00 12.99 -6.66
C GLY A 158 -10.05 11.86 -6.25
N VAL A 159 -9.59 11.01 -7.18
CA VAL A 159 -8.58 9.98 -6.94
C VAL A 159 -7.45 10.15 -7.95
N THR A 160 -6.26 10.56 -7.53
CA THR A 160 -5.08 10.71 -8.39
C THR A 160 -3.98 9.77 -7.94
N LEU A 161 -3.52 8.93 -8.87
CA LEU A 161 -2.42 7.99 -8.68
C LEU A 161 -1.12 8.69 -9.10
N LEU A 162 -0.21 8.89 -8.13
CA LEU A 162 1.05 9.59 -8.33
C LEU A 162 2.19 8.58 -8.49
N HIS A 163 2.90 8.60 -9.61
CA HIS A 163 4.10 7.77 -9.76
C HIS A 163 5.21 8.26 -8.83
N THR A 164 5.58 7.44 -7.85
CA THR A 164 6.56 7.73 -6.79
C THR A 164 7.60 6.61 -6.70
N PRO A 165 8.42 6.42 -7.75
CA PRO A 165 9.39 5.34 -7.81
C PRO A 165 10.51 5.50 -6.75
N GLY A 166 11.16 4.38 -6.44
CA GLY A 166 12.26 4.31 -5.49
C GLY A 166 12.11 3.13 -4.55
N HIS A 167 10.97 2.99 -3.90
CA HIS A 167 10.64 1.78 -3.13
C HIS A 167 10.57 0.57 -4.07
N THR A 168 9.76 0.67 -5.11
CA THR A 168 9.83 -0.16 -6.31
C THR A 168 9.85 0.73 -7.56
N PRO A 169 10.18 0.20 -8.76
CA PRO A 169 10.25 1.00 -9.99
C PRO A 169 8.90 1.59 -10.42
N GLY A 170 7.81 0.91 -10.11
CA GLY A 170 6.45 1.32 -10.50
C GLY A 170 5.57 1.78 -9.34
N HIS A 171 6.14 2.01 -8.17
CA HIS A 171 5.41 2.40 -6.97
C HIS A 171 4.49 3.61 -7.19
N LEU A 172 3.26 3.53 -6.64
CA LEU A 172 2.25 4.57 -6.67
C LEU A 172 1.92 5.05 -5.25
N SER A 173 1.92 6.36 -5.05
CA SER A 173 1.22 7.03 -3.95
C SER A 173 -0.13 7.55 -4.43
N ILE A 174 -1.06 7.90 -3.53
CA ILE A 174 -2.41 8.28 -3.93
C ILE A 174 -2.79 9.61 -3.29
N TYR A 175 -3.21 10.55 -4.10
CA TYR A 175 -3.80 11.81 -3.66
C TYR A 175 -5.31 11.75 -3.82
N LEU A 176 -6.02 12.06 -2.73
CA LEU A 176 -7.47 11.94 -2.61
C LEU A 176 -8.10 13.28 -2.29
N GLU A 177 -9.13 13.65 -3.04
CA GLU A 177 -9.95 14.85 -2.82
C GLU A 177 -11.40 14.43 -2.57
N PRO A 178 -11.76 14.08 -1.33
CA PRO A 178 -13.15 13.77 -1.00
C PRO A 178 -14.05 14.99 -1.19
N GLN A 179 -15.35 14.77 -1.46
CA GLN A 179 -16.33 15.84 -1.62
C GLN A 179 -16.43 16.74 -0.39
N GLU A 180 -16.25 16.16 0.77
CA GLU A 180 -16.26 16.85 2.05
C GLU A 180 -14.99 16.53 2.82
N GLY A 181 -14.51 17.50 3.58
CA GLY A 181 -13.32 17.34 4.40
C GLY A 181 -12.02 17.76 3.72
N ARG A 182 -10.93 17.39 4.33
CA ARG A 182 -9.57 17.74 3.91
C ARG A 182 -9.05 16.76 2.88
N PRO A 183 -8.26 17.20 1.88
CA PRO A 183 -7.55 16.29 1.00
C PRO A 183 -6.65 15.32 1.78
N ILE A 184 -6.45 14.13 1.24
CA ILE A 184 -5.66 13.06 1.85
C ILE A 184 -4.53 12.66 0.89
N LEU A 185 -3.33 12.47 1.43
CA LEU A 185 -2.19 11.93 0.71
C LEU A 185 -1.78 10.60 1.36
N LEU A 186 -2.00 9.51 0.65
CA LEU A 186 -1.52 8.18 1.02
C LEU A 186 -0.14 8.00 0.41
N THR A 187 0.91 8.00 1.22
CA THR A 187 2.28 7.85 0.72
C THR A 187 2.58 6.42 0.29
N ILE A 188 1.80 5.46 0.79
CA ILE A 188 2.10 4.04 0.66
C ILE A 188 3.57 3.82 1.07
N ASP A 189 4.33 3.00 0.43
CA ASP A 189 5.68 2.62 0.84
C ASP A 189 6.79 3.57 0.40
N ALA A 190 6.43 4.68 -0.28
CA ALA A 190 7.38 5.80 -0.40
C ALA A 190 7.78 6.34 0.99
N VAL A 191 6.87 6.24 1.99
CA VAL A 191 7.13 6.61 3.40
C VAL A 191 6.38 5.66 4.33
N TYR A 192 7.09 4.91 5.17
CA TYR A 192 6.48 3.90 6.04
C TYR A 192 5.77 4.49 7.28
N THR A 193 6.34 5.53 7.88
CA THR A 193 5.85 6.09 9.15
C THR A 193 5.98 7.60 9.24
N LEU A 194 5.31 8.19 10.24
CA LEU A 194 5.50 9.60 10.59
C LEU A 194 6.97 9.92 10.92
N ASP A 195 7.69 9.00 11.57
CA ASP A 195 9.12 9.20 11.89
C ASP A 195 9.98 9.28 10.62
N ASN A 196 9.73 8.43 9.60
CA ASN A 196 10.39 8.53 8.30
C ASN A 196 10.10 9.88 7.63
N TRP A 197 8.84 10.32 7.67
CA TRP A 197 8.40 11.59 7.11
C TRP A 197 9.07 12.80 7.74
N GLN A 198 9.22 12.78 9.07
CA GLN A 198 9.82 13.88 9.84
C GLN A 198 11.33 13.92 9.77
N SER A 199 11.97 12.74 9.74
CA SER A 199 13.43 12.62 9.75
C SER A 199 14.07 12.67 8.37
N ASP A 200 13.29 12.62 7.27
CA ASP A 200 13.77 12.45 5.89
C ASP A 200 14.60 11.17 5.66
N ILE A 201 14.45 10.18 6.55
CA ILE A 201 15.11 8.87 6.43
C ILE A 201 14.07 7.84 5.99
N PRO A 202 14.12 7.35 4.74
CA PRO A 202 13.13 6.40 4.25
C PRO A 202 13.27 5.02 4.89
N GLY A 203 12.26 4.18 4.72
CA GLY A 203 12.36 2.73 4.84
C GLY A 203 13.17 2.12 3.71
N SER A 204 13.10 0.81 3.54
CA SER A 204 13.79 0.11 2.44
C SER A 204 13.37 0.66 1.08
N GLN A 205 14.35 0.88 0.21
CA GLN A 205 14.15 1.37 -1.16
C GLN A 205 15.06 0.61 -2.10
N GLU A 206 14.56 0.19 -3.28
CA GLU A 206 15.40 -0.39 -4.34
C GLU A 206 16.34 0.66 -4.94
N ASP A 207 15.85 1.90 -5.10
CA ASP A 207 16.64 3.08 -5.50
C ASP A 207 16.44 4.22 -4.49
N PRO A 208 17.33 4.34 -3.49
CA PRO A 208 17.20 5.36 -2.45
C PRO A 208 17.28 6.80 -2.96
N ASP A 209 17.99 7.07 -4.05
CA ASP A 209 18.11 8.43 -4.61
C ASP A 209 16.81 8.83 -5.32
N THR A 210 16.22 7.92 -6.06
CA THR A 210 14.89 8.13 -6.65
C THR A 210 13.83 8.23 -5.57
N GLY A 211 13.87 7.38 -4.53
CA GLY A 211 12.96 7.43 -3.39
C GLY A 211 12.98 8.79 -2.69
N ARG A 212 14.16 9.37 -2.45
CA ARG A 212 14.26 10.72 -1.87
C ARG A 212 13.59 11.80 -2.75
N ARG A 213 13.71 11.71 -4.08
CA ARG A 213 12.99 12.63 -5.00
C ARG A 213 11.47 12.46 -4.91
N SER A 214 11.00 11.22 -4.84
CA SER A 214 9.58 10.91 -4.67
C SER A 214 9.03 11.45 -3.35
N VAL A 215 9.74 11.28 -2.23
CA VAL A 215 9.37 11.84 -0.92
C VAL A 215 9.33 13.38 -0.96
N ALA A 216 10.34 14.02 -1.57
CA ALA A 216 10.36 15.48 -1.72
C ALA A 216 9.13 15.98 -2.49
N ARG A 217 8.78 15.31 -3.61
CA ARG A 217 7.56 15.59 -4.38
C ARG A 217 6.29 15.44 -3.53
N LEU A 218 6.17 14.36 -2.76
CA LEU A 218 5.01 14.14 -1.88
C LEU A 218 4.89 15.24 -0.82
N LYS A 219 6.02 15.70 -0.26
CA LYS A 219 6.04 16.84 0.66
C LYS A 219 5.57 18.13 0.00
N ASP A 220 5.91 18.36 -1.28
CA ASP A 220 5.43 19.51 -2.05
C ASP A 220 3.92 19.42 -2.29
N VAL A 221 3.41 18.24 -2.66
CA VAL A 221 1.96 18.00 -2.79
C VAL A 221 1.25 18.27 -1.46
N ALA A 222 1.72 17.69 -0.36
CA ALA A 222 1.09 17.89 0.95
C ALA A 222 1.05 19.37 1.35
N ARG A 223 2.14 20.13 1.11
CA ARG A 223 2.22 21.57 1.42
C ARG A 223 1.30 22.41 0.56
N SER A 224 1.28 22.16 -0.76
CA SER A 224 0.51 22.97 -1.70
C SER A 224 -1.00 22.76 -1.60
N THR A 225 -1.42 21.54 -1.23
CA THR A 225 -2.84 21.18 -1.14
C THR A 225 -3.38 21.24 0.29
N GLY A 226 -2.51 21.30 1.29
CA GLY A 226 -2.89 21.14 2.68
C GLY A 226 -3.36 19.72 3.05
N ALA A 227 -3.01 18.69 2.26
CA ALA A 227 -3.47 17.32 2.48
C ALA A 227 -3.02 16.75 3.83
N ALA A 228 -3.90 15.96 4.44
CA ALA A 228 -3.56 15.09 5.55
C ALA A 228 -2.72 13.91 5.03
N VAL A 229 -1.57 13.62 5.65
CA VAL A 229 -0.64 12.60 5.18
C VAL A 229 -0.81 11.30 5.97
N PHE A 230 -0.95 10.19 5.26
CA PHE A 230 -1.03 8.83 5.80
C PHE A 230 0.08 7.97 5.18
N PHE A 231 0.61 7.03 5.96
CA PHE A 231 1.84 6.30 5.69
C PHE A 231 1.60 4.82 5.41
N GLY A 232 2.58 4.14 4.79
CA GLY A 232 2.44 2.74 4.38
C GLY A 232 2.27 1.76 5.55
N HIS A 233 3.01 1.96 6.64
CA HIS A 233 3.06 0.99 7.73
C HIS A 233 3.03 1.61 9.13
N ASP A 234 2.51 2.82 9.27
CA ASP A 234 2.42 3.47 10.57
C ASP A 234 1.31 2.84 11.43
N PRO A 235 1.65 2.18 12.55
CA PRO A 235 0.66 1.50 13.37
C PRO A 235 -0.31 2.45 14.08
N ASP A 236 0.07 3.73 14.25
CA ASP A 236 -0.77 4.71 14.93
C ASP A 236 -1.99 5.09 14.08
N GLN A 237 -1.97 4.83 12.77
CA GLN A 237 -3.09 5.09 11.85
C GLN A 237 -4.37 4.32 12.19
N GLN A 238 -4.29 3.23 12.95
CA GLN A 238 -5.48 2.53 13.44
C GLN A 238 -6.27 3.30 14.52
N HIS A 239 -5.65 4.31 15.13
CA HIS A 239 -6.25 5.06 16.23
C HIS A 239 -7.04 6.27 15.72
N GLU A 240 -8.27 6.44 16.21
CA GLU A 240 -9.12 7.58 15.86
C GLU A 240 -8.43 8.93 16.11
N ALA A 241 -7.66 9.03 17.18
CA ALA A 241 -6.89 10.25 17.50
C ALA A 241 -5.88 10.63 16.40
N PHE A 242 -5.31 9.64 15.67
CA PHE A 242 -4.42 9.90 14.56
C PHE A 242 -5.17 10.61 13.41
N TRP A 243 -6.38 10.14 13.10
CA TRP A 243 -7.23 10.72 12.07
C TRP A 243 -7.73 12.10 12.48
N GLN A 244 -8.22 12.26 13.70
CA GLN A 244 -8.68 13.55 14.21
C GLN A 244 -7.58 14.61 14.17
N ALA A 245 -6.35 14.28 14.56
CA ALA A 245 -5.22 15.21 14.53
C ALA A 245 -4.84 15.66 13.10
N ARG A 246 -5.21 14.91 12.07
CA ARG A 246 -4.87 15.20 10.66
C ARG A 246 -6.04 15.71 9.83
N MET A 247 -7.25 15.28 10.14
CA MET A 247 -8.46 15.63 9.39
C MET A 247 -9.21 16.83 9.98
N GLY A 248 -8.98 17.16 11.27
CA GLY A 248 -9.45 18.40 11.91
C GLY A 248 -8.57 19.57 11.51
#